data_5f3c10ebb3b95a86937442c6e885ffd7
#
_entry.id   5f3c10ebb3b95a86937442c6e885ffd7
#
_cell.length_a   1.000
_cell.length_b   1.000
_cell.length_c   1.000
_cell.angle_alpha   90.00
_cell.angle_beta   90.00
_cell.angle_gamma   90.00
#
_symmetry.space_group_name_H-M   'P 1'
#
loop_
_entity.id
_entity.type
_entity.pdbx_description
1 polymer ?
#
loop_
_entity_poly.entity_id
_entity_poly.type
_entity_poly.pdbx_seq_one_letter_code
_entity_poly.pdbx_strand_id
1 'polypeptide(L)'
;MRQLSSRVILALAVLLLAACSTAGPTSDGETNSAAPAWSSSEPGASARQLVGVQASVYQSRLDVVAGQLEVQLTNGSDTGFTVLGLSLESSGFESPMTSQLSNISIGSGRVVDLPVLLGPAVCTGGRLEHTVRLDYVLDDGQVGTLTVPADDQGGRIVDLHDAECFEQEVNDLATLSITGLPEVRTLGEALVADLVVEVTPGGGPGVLELVRVRNTTLLQLIDPDTGERRPEGRQLDLMLPDAIRGEAAPHSVVLTVVPARCDAHAVAEDKQGTRFRFDVELDGREGTVGVSAPREVTVELYDFVQRACQEA
;
A
#
# COMPACT_ATOMS: atom_id res chain seq x y z
N MET A 1 -2.27 -51.18 11.50
CA MET A 1 -0.93 -51.72 11.21
C MET A 1 0.02 -50.55 11.04
N ARG A 2 0.93 -50.42 12.03
CA ARG A 2 2.35 -49.96 12.01
C ARG A 2 2.66 -48.73 11.17
N GLN A 3 2.88 -47.58 11.81
CA GLN A 3 4.15 -47.04 12.35
C GLN A 3 5.29 -46.99 11.32
N LEU A 4 5.84 -45.80 11.13
CA LEU A 4 7.25 -45.54 11.46
C LEU A 4 7.59 -44.05 11.35
N SER A 5 8.02 -43.55 12.49
CA SER A 5 8.68 -42.26 12.74
C SER A 5 10.08 -42.23 12.10
N SER A 6 10.56 -41.08 11.71
CA SER A 6 12.00 -40.85 11.62
C SER A 6 12.33 -39.39 12.04
N ARG A 7 12.87 -39.30 13.26
CA ARG A 7 13.54 -38.12 13.80
C ARG A 7 15.00 -38.17 13.35
N VAL A 8 15.50 -37.11 12.79
CA VAL A 8 16.94 -36.90 12.64
C VAL A 8 17.36 -35.71 13.51
N ILE A 9 18.09 -36.05 14.54
CA ILE A 9 18.85 -35.18 15.43
C ILE A 9 20.20 -34.97 14.80
N LEU A 10 20.68 -33.75 14.60
CA LEU A 10 22.08 -33.49 14.31
C LEU A 10 22.65 -32.52 15.33
N ALA A 11 23.75 -33.00 15.94
CA ALA A 11 24.38 -32.45 17.11
C ALA A 11 25.35 -31.30 16.79
N LEU A 12 25.50 -30.43 17.80
CA LEU A 12 26.50 -29.37 17.95
C LEU A 12 27.92 -29.92 17.95
N ALA A 13 28.86 -29.21 17.34
CA ALA A 13 30.28 -29.26 17.68
C ALA A 13 30.79 -27.83 17.94
N VAL A 14 31.10 -27.60 19.21
CA VAL A 14 31.84 -26.42 19.72
C VAL A 14 33.31 -26.72 19.65
N LEU A 15 34.10 -25.82 19.04
CA LEU A 15 35.57 -25.84 19.13
C LEU A 15 36.04 -24.51 19.73
N LEU A 16 36.51 -24.63 20.99
CA LEU A 16 37.29 -23.65 21.73
C LEU A 16 38.77 -23.84 21.40
N LEU A 17 39.46 -22.77 21.02
CA LEU A 17 40.92 -22.71 21.01
C LEU A 17 41.36 -21.45 21.76
N ALA A 18 41.94 -21.69 22.92
CA ALA A 18 42.69 -20.72 23.69
C ALA A 18 44.20 -20.87 23.33
N ALA A 19 44.90 -19.77 23.23
CA ALA A 19 46.37 -19.78 23.33
C ALA A 19 46.92 -18.45 23.81
N CYS A 20 47.58 -18.53 24.82
CA CYS A 20 48.47 -17.94 25.76
C CYS A 20 49.36 -16.78 25.30
N SER A 21 49.52 -15.92 26.27
CA SER A 21 50.50 -14.83 26.44
C SER A 21 51.96 -15.35 26.52
N THR A 22 52.92 -14.52 26.07
CA THR A 22 54.26 -14.42 26.68
C THR A 22 54.75 -12.97 26.64
N ALA A 23 55.31 -12.55 27.76
CA ALA A 23 55.82 -11.21 28.02
C ALA A 23 57.36 -11.15 27.88
N GLY A 24 57.84 -9.95 27.46
CA GLY A 24 59.06 -9.26 27.84
C GLY A 24 60.37 -9.61 27.14
N PRO A 25 61.45 -8.82 27.26
CA PRO A 25 61.61 -7.57 27.97
C PRO A 25 62.29 -6.41 27.17
N THR A 26 62.39 -5.27 27.83
CA THR A 26 63.05 -3.98 27.60
C THR A 26 64.43 -3.98 26.94
N SER A 27 64.67 -2.99 26.03
CA SER A 27 65.96 -2.27 25.99
C SER A 27 65.79 -0.87 25.36
N ASP A 28 66.41 0.10 25.99
CA ASP A 28 66.48 1.52 25.69
C ASP A 28 67.19 1.77 24.33
N GLY A 29 66.75 2.82 23.64
CA GLY A 29 67.41 3.33 22.45
C GLY A 29 66.76 4.62 21.98
N GLU A 30 67.18 5.77 22.55
CA GLU A 30 66.87 7.10 22.02
C GLU A 30 67.43 7.25 20.61
N THR A 31 66.61 7.50 19.63
CA THR A 31 66.97 8.23 18.41
C THR A 31 65.85 9.14 18.02
N ASN A 32 66.15 10.40 18.19
CA ASN A 32 65.39 11.58 17.76
C ASN A 32 65.15 11.50 16.25
N SER A 33 63.91 11.26 15.84
CA SER A 33 63.51 11.37 14.43
C SER A 33 62.25 12.21 14.35
N ALA A 34 62.40 13.40 13.81
CA ALA A 34 61.33 14.36 13.60
C ALA A 34 60.15 13.70 12.86
N ALA A 35 59.00 13.65 13.46
CA ALA A 35 57.75 13.28 12.80
C ALA A 35 57.43 14.31 11.74
N PRO A 36 57.01 13.89 10.52
CA PRO A 36 56.48 14.84 9.55
C PRO A 36 55.20 15.44 10.10
N ALA A 37 55.16 16.76 10.15
CA ALA A 37 53.96 17.52 10.47
C ALA A 37 52.84 17.09 9.48
N TRP A 38 51.84 16.41 9.99
CA TRP A 38 50.61 16.23 9.28
C TRP A 38 50.00 17.62 9.16
N SER A 39 50.08 18.19 7.98
CA SER A 39 49.31 19.36 7.62
C SER A 39 47.83 19.00 7.88
N SER A 40 47.26 19.67 8.86
CA SER A 40 45.82 19.72 9.07
C SER A 40 45.24 20.25 7.75
N SER A 41 44.72 19.35 6.92
CA SER A 41 43.91 19.74 5.77
C SER A 41 42.77 20.57 6.32
N GLU A 42 42.69 21.81 5.89
CA GLU A 42 41.62 22.73 6.23
C GLU A 42 40.25 22.06 5.94
N PRO A 43 39.28 22.19 6.84
CA PRO A 43 37.92 21.83 6.56
C PRO A 43 37.30 22.96 5.75
N GLY A 44 37.42 22.92 4.45
CA GLY A 44 37.04 24.10 3.67
C GLY A 44 36.72 23.91 2.23
N ALA A 45 36.03 22.84 1.86
CA ALA A 45 35.12 22.92 0.75
C ALA A 45 33.72 22.71 1.34
N SER A 46 33.00 23.81 1.57
CA SER A 46 31.55 23.72 1.81
C SER A 46 30.98 22.89 0.68
N ALA A 47 30.51 21.68 1.01
CA ALA A 47 29.84 20.84 0.05
C ALA A 47 28.79 21.70 -0.66
N ARG A 48 28.85 21.76 -2.00
CA ARG A 48 27.91 22.55 -2.79
C ARG A 48 26.54 21.97 -2.53
N GLN A 49 25.76 22.65 -1.72
CA GLN A 49 24.41 22.21 -1.38
C GLN A 49 23.51 22.42 -2.61
N LEU A 50 22.79 21.38 -3.02
CA LEU A 50 21.82 21.44 -4.09
C LEU A 50 20.67 22.37 -3.66
N VAL A 51 20.49 23.47 -4.39
CA VAL A 51 19.47 24.50 -4.09
C VAL A 51 18.46 24.56 -5.23
N GLY A 52 17.18 24.78 -4.91
CA GLY A 52 16.12 24.95 -5.91
C GLY A 52 15.44 23.65 -6.31
N VAL A 53 15.72 22.52 -5.63
CA VAL A 53 14.93 21.29 -5.79
C VAL A 53 13.61 21.45 -5.05
N GLN A 54 12.53 21.09 -5.73
CA GLN A 54 11.18 21.08 -5.18
C GLN A 54 10.62 19.65 -5.27
N ALA A 55 9.80 19.28 -4.33
CA ALA A 55 9.08 18.00 -4.31
C ALA A 55 7.59 18.22 -4.15
N SER A 56 6.81 17.49 -4.91
CA SER A 56 5.36 17.41 -4.74
C SER A 56 4.92 15.96 -4.83
N VAL A 57 3.75 15.66 -4.27
CA VAL A 57 3.20 14.30 -4.23
C VAL A 57 1.84 14.26 -4.87
N TYR A 58 1.60 13.26 -5.68
CA TYR A 58 0.30 13.00 -6.30
C TYR A 58 0.07 11.51 -6.49
N GLN A 59 -1.12 11.12 -6.92
CA GLN A 59 -1.46 9.74 -7.24
C GLN A 59 -2.14 9.66 -8.60
N SER A 60 -1.57 8.90 -9.52
CA SER A 60 -2.20 8.57 -10.79
C SER A 60 -3.19 7.41 -10.64
N ARG A 61 -3.97 7.14 -11.69
CA ARG A 61 -4.91 5.98 -11.68
C ARG A 61 -4.20 4.63 -11.55
N LEU A 62 -2.99 4.51 -12.06
CA LEU A 62 -2.20 3.29 -11.96
C LEU A 62 -1.66 3.10 -10.55
N ASP A 63 -1.30 4.19 -9.88
CA ASP A 63 -0.76 4.18 -8.53
C ASP A 63 -1.80 3.73 -7.50
N VAL A 64 -3.08 4.07 -7.73
CA VAL A 64 -4.19 3.59 -6.88
C VAL A 64 -4.22 2.05 -6.82
N VAL A 65 -4.00 1.40 -7.98
CA VAL A 65 -3.98 -0.07 -8.06
C VAL A 65 -2.72 -0.65 -7.43
N ALA A 66 -1.59 0.04 -7.61
CA ALA A 66 -0.30 -0.39 -7.09
C ALA A 66 -0.10 -0.07 -5.59
N GLY A 67 -1.02 0.69 -4.97
CA GLY A 67 -0.89 1.14 -3.58
C GLY A 67 0.30 2.08 -3.38
N GLN A 68 0.55 2.98 -4.35
CA GLN A 68 1.71 3.87 -4.36
C GLN A 68 1.33 5.33 -4.60
N LEU A 69 2.28 6.20 -4.34
CA LEU A 69 2.26 7.62 -4.68
C LEU A 69 3.43 7.93 -5.61
N GLU A 70 3.29 8.97 -6.42
CA GLU A 70 4.40 9.55 -7.18
C GLU A 70 4.97 10.73 -6.42
N VAL A 71 6.28 10.69 -6.18
CA VAL A 71 7.05 11.86 -5.75
C VAL A 71 7.60 12.53 -6.99
N GLN A 72 7.04 13.67 -7.34
CA GLN A 72 7.53 14.48 -8.43
C GLN A 72 8.64 15.41 -7.94
N LEU A 73 9.85 15.20 -8.47
CA LEU A 73 11.00 16.07 -8.22
C LEU A 73 11.19 17.06 -9.38
N THR A 74 11.27 18.34 -9.06
CA THR A 74 11.64 19.40 -9.99
C THR A 74 13.03 19.90 -9.65
N ASN A 75 13.97 19.78 -10.60
CA ASN A 75 15.30 20.33 -10.45
C ASN A 75 15.32 21.79 -10.94
N GLY A 76 15.07 22.72 -10.04
CA GLY A 76 15.19 24.15 -10.30
C GLY A 76 16.61 24.71 -10.15
N SER A 77 17.62 23.84 -9.93
CA SER A 77 19.02 24.29 -9.87
C SER A 77 19.62 24.47 -11.27
N ASP A 78 20.78 25.08 -11.32
CA ASP A 78 21.57 25.28 -12.55
C ASP A 78 22.45 24.09 -12.93
N THR A 79 22.44 23.02 -12.13
CA THR A 79 23.28 21.84 -12.31
C THR A 79 22.45 20.55 -12.30
N GLY A 80 22.91 19.53 -13.03
CA GLY A 80 22.33 18.21 -12.99
C GLY A 80 22.77 17.43 -11.74
N PHE A 81 21.98 16.45 -11.37
CA PHE A 81 22.33 15.47 -10.33
C PHE A 81 21.71 14.11 -10.62
N THR A 82 22.26 13.09 -10.00
CA THR A 82 21.70 11.74 -10.05
C THR A 82 21.16 11.35 -8.68
N VAL A 83 19.91 10.92 -8.64
CA VAL A 83 19.22 10.40 -7.44
C VAL A 83 19.80 9.01 -7.14
N LEU A 84 20.39 8.84 -5.98
CA LEU A 84 20.89 7.56 -5.48
C LEU A 84 19.83 6.84 -4.65
N GLY A 85 19.01 7.60 -3.93
CA GLY A 85 17.90 7.11 -3.12
C GLY A 85 16.91 8.24 -2.83
N LEU A 86 15.64 7.86 -2.71
CA LEU A 86 14.57 8.78 -2.34
C LEU A 86 13.65 8.12 -1.33
N SER A 87 13.25 8.86 -0.31
CA SER A 87 12.19 8.50 0.62
C SER A 87 11.23 9.66 0.85
N LEU A 88 9.95 9.31 0.95
CA LEU A 88 8.90 10.19 1.45
C LEU A 88 8.68 9.87 2.93
N GLU A 89 8.74 10.87 3.77
CA GLU A 89 8.45 10.81 5.20
C GLU A 89 7.15 11.57 5.45
N SER A 90 6.21 10.92 6.11
CA SER A 90 4.92 11.51 6.47
C SER A 90 4.57 11.11 7.90
N SER A 91 4.12 12.09 8.69
CA SER A 91 3.68 11.80 10.06
C SER A 91 2.38 10.99 10.13
N GLY A 92 1.66 10.85 9.03
CA GLY A 92 0.44 10.07 8.93
C GLY A 92 0.62 8.63 8.46
N PHE A 93 1.85 8.22 8.12
CA PHE A 93 2.12 6.87 7.64
C PHE A 93 3.38 6.30 8.28
N GLU A 94 3.48 4.97 8.38
CA GLU A 94 4.73 4.33 8.76
C GLU A 94 5.82 4.69 7.73
N SER A 95 6.90 5.25 8.23
CA SER A 95 7.98 5.84 7.42
C SER A 95 9.32 5.16 7.68
N PRO A 96 10.28 5.27 6.74
CA PRO A 96 10.19 5.99 5.46
C PRO A 96 9.56 5.14 4.34
N MET A 97 8.78 5.79 3.47
CA MET A 97 8.28 5.21 2.23
C MET A 97 9.32 5.42 1.12
N THR A 98 10.01 4.37 0.71
CA THR A 98 11.17 4.48 -0.19
C THR A 98 10.83 4.16 -1.63
N SER A 99 11.44 4.89 -2.57
CA SER A 99 11.40 4.53 -3.99
C SER A 99 12.30 3.33 -4.26
N GLN A 100 11.84 2.42 -5.11
CA GLN A 100 12.64 1.30 -5.62
C GLN A 100 13.54 1.73 -6.79
N LEU A 101 13.33 2.93 -7.34
CA LEU A 101 14.14 3.48 -8.41
C LEU A 101 15.36 4.19 -7.83
N SER A 102 16.52 3.96 -8.44
CA SER A 102 17.78 4.60 -8.08
C SER A 102 18.60 4.88 -9.34
N ASN A 103 19.63 5.70 -9.21
CA ASN A 103 20.50 6.10 -10.31
C ASN A 103 19.74 6.85 -11.43
N ILE A 104 18.79 7.69 -11.04
CA ILE A 104 17.99 8.50 -11.97
C ILE A 104 18.62 9.87 -12.11
N SER A 105 19.11 10.19 -13.31
CA SER A 105 19.71 11.51 -13.59
C SER A 105 18.66 12.54 -13.92
N ILE A 106 18.75 13.71 -13.28
CA ILE A 106 17.83 14.84 -13.43
C ILE A 106 18.63 16.07 -13.84
N GLY A 107 18.57 16.43 -15.11
CA GLY A 107 19.21 17.67 -15.61
C GLY A 107 18.57 18.93 -15.03
N SER A 108 19.28 20.06 -15.16
CA SER A 108 18.73 21.38 -14.79
C SER A 108 17.38 21.65 -15.47
N GLY A 109 16.40 22.15 -14.73
CA GLY A 109 15.06 22.48 -15.21
C GLY A 109 14.19 21.25 -15.56
N ARG A 110 14.63 20.03 -15.24
CA ARG A 110 13.88 18.81 -15.52
C ARG A 110 13.03 18.37 -14.34
N VAL A 111 11.96 17.62 -14.68
CA VAL A 111 11.02 17.01 -13.75
C VAL A 111 11.07 15.51 -13.95
N VAL A 112 10.98 14.75 -12.84
CA VAL A 112 10.89 13.28 -12.84
C VAL A 112 9.91 12.85 -11.77
N ASP A 113 9.17 11.78 -12.04
CA ASP A 113 8.28 11.13 -11.10
C ASP A 113 8.94 9.84 -10.60
N LEU A 114 8.94 9.65 -9.28
CA LEU A 114 9.55 8.51 -8.60
C LEU A 114 8.51 7.86 -7.68
N PRO A 115 8.05 6.64 -8.00
CA PRO A 115 7.04 5.97 -7.21
C PRO A 115 7.58 5.54 -5.85
N VAL A 116 6.74 5.70 -4.82
CA VAL A 116 6.94 5.19 -3.47
C VAL A 116 5.74 4.36 -3.05
N LEU A 117 5.96 3.22 -2.41
CA LEU A 117 4.87 2.41 -1.86
C LEU A 117 4.36 3.07 -0.58
N LEU A 118 3.03 3.14 -0.45
CA LEU A 118 2.40 3.61 0.78
C LEU A 118 2.68 2.64 1.93
N GLY A 119 3.10 3.18 3.06
CA GLY A 119 3.12 2.46 4.33
C GLY A 119 1.74 2.43 4.97
N PRO A 120 1.53 1.61 6.01
CA PRO A 120 0.32 1.65 6.82
C PRO A 120 0.07 3.02 7.43
N ALA A 121 -1.21 3.44 7.52
CA ALA A 121 -1.55 4.69 8.16
C ALA A 121 -1.30 4.65 9.68
N VAL A 122 -0.82 5.75 10.21
CA VAL A 122 -0.64 6.00 11.65
C VAL A 122 -1.75 6.92 12.12
N CYS A 123 -2.83 6.37 12.65
CA CYS A 123 -4.06 7.08 12.97
C CYS A 123 -4.01 7.82 14.30
N THR A 124 -2.94 8.56 14.54
CA THR A 124 -2.79 9.46 15.67
C THR A 124 -3.09 10.88 15.20
N GLY A 125 -4.10 11.51 15.81
CA GLY A 125 -4.54 12.84 15.36
C GLY A 125 -3.40 13.87 15.34
N GLY A 126 -3.52 14.85 14.43
CA GLY A 126 -2.57 15.94 14.26
C GLY A 126 -2.53 16.41 12.81
N ARG A 127 -1.85 17.55 12.58
CA ARG A 127 -1.58 18.00 11.22
C ARG A 127 -0.51 17.10 10.60
N LEU A 128 -0.76 16.61 9.41
CA LEU A 128 0.21 15.82 8.67
C LEU A 128 1.30 16.72 8.08
N GLU A 129 2.55 16.32 8.28
CA GLU A 129 3.73 16.97 7.70
C GLU A 129 4.42 15.97 6.76
N HIS A 130 4.86 16.46 5.61
CA HIS A 130 5.46 15.63 4.57
C HIS A 130 6.79 16.21 4.13
N THR A 131 7.83 15.37 4.10
CA THR A 131 9.14 15.73 3.58
C THR A 131 9.67 14.65 2.66
N VAL A 132 10.45 15.06 1.68
CA VAL A 132 11.22 14.16 0.83
C VAL A 132 12.68 14.25 1.20
N ARG A 133 13.27 13.11 1.55
CA ARG A 133 14.70 12.93 1.70
C ARG A 133 15.28 12.37 0.41
N LEU A 134 16.31 13.02 -0.08
CA LEU A 134 16.98 12.72 -1.31
C LEU A 134 18.47 12.51 -1.06
N ASP A 135 18.99 11.33 -1.39
CA ASP A 135 20.43 11.09 -1.48
C ASP A 135 20.85 11.21 -2.95
N TYR A 136 21.87 12.01 -3.23
CA TYR A 136 22.22 12.38 -4.60
C TYR A 136 23.73 12.46 -4.83
N VAL A 137 24.13 12.40 -6.10
CA VAL A 137 25.47 12.76 -6.56
C VAL A 137 25.38 13.79 -7.66
N LEU A 138 26.20 14.85 -7.56
CA LEU A 138 26.35 15.88 -8.58
C LEU A 138 27.21 15.37 -9.75
N ASP A 139 27.14 16.05 -10.89
CA ASP A 139 27.94 15.69 -12.09
C ASP A 139 29.45 15.75 -11.86
N ASP A 140 29.92 16.51 -10.85
CA ASP A 140 31.31 16.56 -10.43
C ASP A 140 31.73 15.42 -9.47
N GLY A 141 30.81 14.49 -9.16
CA GLY A 141 31.02 13.35 -8.27
C GLY A 141 30.80 13.63 -6.79
N GLN A 142 30.40 14.86 -6.43
CA GLN A 142 30.12 15.21 -5.03
C GLN A 142 28.80 14.60 -4.58
N VAL A 143 28.81 13.81 -3.51
CA VAL A 143 27.61 13.18 -2.93
C VAL A 143 27.03 14.08 -1.83
N GLY A 144 25.71 14.05 -1.69
CA GLY A 144 25.01 14.80 -0.65
C GLY A 144 23.65 14.19 -0.31
N THR A 145 23.07 14.74 0.73
CA THR A 145 21.69 14.45 1.15
C THR A 145 20.94 15.77 1.27
N LEU A 146 19.72 15.80 0.77
CA LEU A 146 18.81 16.94 0.84
C LEU A 146 17.49 16.50 1.42
N THR A 147 16.90 17.32 2.28
CA THR A 147 15.52 17.17 2.73
C THR A 147 14.74 18.40 2.35
N VAL A 148 13.63 18.21 1.66
CA VAL A 148 12.73 19.28 1.24
C VAL A 148 11.31 18.99 1.66
N PRO A 149 10.49 20.01 1.97
CA PRO A 149 9.06 19.82 2.14
C PRO A 149 8.46 19.22 0.86
N ALA A 150 7.51 18.30 1.04
CA ALA A 150 6.73 17.76 -0.06
C ALA A 150 5.38 18.46 -0.12
N ASP A 151 5.06 19.07 -1.26
CA ASP A 151 3.76 19.66 -1.51
C ASP A 151 2.74 18.56 -1.81
N ASP A 152 1.72 18.42 -0.95
CA ASP A 152 0.62 17.47 -1.18
C ASP A 152 -0.40 18.10 -2.14
N GLN A 153 -0.22 17.83 -3.42
CA GLN A 153 -1.09 18.35 -4.47
C GLN A 153 -2.54 17.88 -4.29
N GLY A 154 -3.38 18.83 -3.90
CA GLY A 154 -4.81 18.59 -3.71
C GLY A 154 -5.18 17.82 -2.45
N GLY A 155 -4.28 17.69 -1.47
CA GLY A 155 -4.56 17.01 -0.21
C GLY A 155 -4.61 15.48 -0.32
N ARG A 156 -3.94 14.90 -1.33
CA ARG A 156 -4.06 13.47 -1.63
C ARG A 156 -3.54 12.56 -0.53
N ILE A 157 -2.46 12.94 0.13
CA ILE A 157 -1.91 12.17 1.27
C ILE A 157 -2.90 12.21 2.43
N VAL A 158 -3.50 13.37 2.68
CA VAL A 158 -4.51 13.54 3.73
C VAL A 158 -5.73 12.68 3.45
N ASP A 159 -6.26 12.70 2.21
CA ASP A 159 -7.42 11.89 1.82
C ASP A 159 -7.16 10.39 1.98
N LEU A 160 -5.95 9.93 1.61
CA LEU A 160 -5.58 8.52 1.76
C LEU A 160 -5.43 8.12 3.22
N HIS A 161 -4.79 8.96 4.02
CA HIS A 161 -4.66 8.76 5.47
C HIS A 161 -6.03 8.65 6.14
N ASP A 162 -6.91 9.62 5.88
CA ASP A 162 -8.23 9.66 6.50
C ASP A 162 -9.09 8.46 6.09
N ALA A 163 -9.01 8.05 4.81
CA ALA A 163 -9.71 6.88 4.32
C ALA A 163 -9.20 5.59 4.98
N GLU A 164 -7.88 5.43 5.13
CA GLU A 164 -7.29 4.24 5.74
C GLU A 164 -7.55 4.19 7.25
N CYS A 165 -7.48 5.33 7.93
CA CYS A 165 -7.82 5.40 9.34
C CYS A 165 -9.30 5.10 9.59
N PHE A 166 -10.19 5.58 8.72
CA PHE A 166 -11.60 5.22 8.79
C PHE A 166 -11.81 3.71 8.57
N GLU A 167 -11.11 3.11 7.59
CA GLU A 167 -11.18 1.66 7.34
C GLU A 167 -10.64 0.85 8.54
N GLN A 168 -9.58 1.32 9.20
CA GLN A 168 -9.08 0.68 10.44
C GLN A 168 -10.11 0.75 11.57
N GLU A 169 -10.74 1.90 11.82
CA GLU A 169 -11.79 2.03 12.83
C GLU A 169 -13.00 1.12 12.53
N VAL A 170 -13.39 0.99 11.25
CA VAL A 170 -14.43 0.04 10.84
C VAL A 170 -14.00 -1.39 11.12
N ASN A 171 -12.76 -1.76 10.78
CA ASN A 171 -12.25 -3.12 10.99
C ASN A 171 -12.12 -3.51 12.47
N ASP A 172 -11.86 -2.54 13.35
CA ASP A 172 -11.88 -2.77 14.81
C ASP A 172 -13.29 -3.11 15.31
N LEU A 173 -14.32 -2.57 14.69
CA LEU A 173 -15.72 -2.84 15.03
C LEU A 173 -16.25 -4.08 14.31
N ALA A 174 -16.00 -4.22 13.02
CA ALA A 174 -16.44 -5.35 12.21
C ALA A 174 -15.56 -5.53 10.96
N THR A 175 -15.24 -6.78 10.65
CA THR A 175 -14.54 -7.15 9.41
C THR A 175 -15.54 -7.62 8.37
N LEU A 176 -15.46 -7.07 7.15
CA LEU A 176 -16.20 -7.54 5.99
C LEU A 176 -15.29 -8.38 5.10
N SER A 177 -15.73 -9.58 4.75
CA SER A 177 -14.95 -10.48 3.89
C SER A 177 -15.84 -11.24 2.91
N ILE A 178 -15.36 -11.43 1.68
CA ILE A 178 -16.02 -12.32 0.72
C ILE A 178 -15.55 -13.74 1.01
N THR A 179 -16.51 -14.64 1.28
CA THR A 179 -16.23 -16.02 1.69
C THR A 179 -16.86 -17.03 0.72
N GLY A 180 -16.18 -18.16 0.55
CA GLY A 180 -16.63 -19.21 -0.36
C GLY A 180 -16.54 -18.83 -1.84
N LEU A 181 -16.76 -19.80 -2.71
CA LEU A 181 -16.85 -19.59 -4.14
C LEU A 181 -18.24 -19.04 -4.50
N PRO A 182 -18.35 -18.23 -5.59
CA PRO A 182 -19.64 -17.71 -6.03
C PRO A 182 -20.56 -18.84 -6.46
N GLU A 183 -21.82 -18.79 -6.05
CA GLU A 183 -22.84 -19.72 -6.52
C GLU A 183 -23.42 -19.19 -7.84
N VAL A 184 -23.14 -19.92 -8.92
CA VAL A 184 -23.65 -19.54 -10.25
C VAL A 184 -24.97 -20.24 -10.52
N ARG A 185 -26.01 -19.48 -10.79
CA ARG A 185 -27.37 -19.97 -11.09
C ARG A 185 -28.00 -19.22 -12.26
N THR A 186 -29.10 -19.73 -12.76
CA THR A 186 -29.93 -19.04 -13.77
C THR A 186 -31.05 -18.28 -13.08
N LEU A 187 -31.23 -17.01 -13.46
CA LEU A 187 -32.36 -16.18 -13.06
C LEU A 187 -33.06 -15.63 -14.31
N GLY A 188 -34.24 -16.17 -14.63
CA GLY A 188 -34.85 -15.96 -15.93
C GLY A 188 -34.02 -16.57 -17.04
N GLU A 189 -33.57 -15.76 -18.00
CA GLU A 189 -32.68 -16.17 -19.11
C GLU A 189 -31.18 -15.82 -18.82
N ALA A 190 -30.90 -15.15 -17.71
CA ALA A 190 -29.54 -14.67 -17.41
C ALA A 190 -28.82 -15.60 -16.45
N LEU A 191 -27.52 -15.81 -16.67
CA LEU A 191 -26.60 -16.34 -15.67
C LEU A 191 -26.29 -15.25 -14.65
N VAL A 192 -26.43 -15.58 -13.36
CA VAL A 192 -26.11 -14.71 -12.23
C VAL A 192 -25.13 -15.42 -11.29
N ALA A 193 -24.39 -14.68 -10.51
CA ALA A 193 -23.53 -15.21 -9.45
C ALA A 193 -23.88 -14.59 -8.11
N ASP A 194 -24.07 -15.42 -7.11
CA ASP A 194 -24.31 -15.01 -5.73
C ASP A 194 -22.99 -15.08 -4.94
N LEU A 195 -22.61 -13.96 -4.36
CA LEU A 195 -21.41 -13.78 -3.52
C LEU A 195 -21.84 -13.62 -2.07
N VAL A 196 -21.21 -14.35 -1.17
CA VAL A 196 -21.44 -14.20 0.27
C VAL A 196 -20.42 -13.24 0.85
N VAL A 197 -20.91 -12.15 1.42
CA VAL A 197 -20.10 -11.23 2.24
C VAL A 197 -20.41 -11.54 3.69
N GLU A 198 -19.42 -12.02 4.40
CA GLU A 198 -19.52 -12.26 5.83
C GLU A 198 -19.15 -11.01 6.60
N VAL A 199 -19.98 -10.67 7.58
CA VAL A 199 -19.75 -9.57 8.52
C VAL A 199 -19.45 -10.18 9.87
N THR A 200 -18.20 -10.04 10.30
CA THR A 200 -17.71 -10.62 11.58
C THR A 200 -17.45 -9.46 12.55
N PRO A 201 -18.26 -9.31 13.62
CA PRO A 201 -18.02 -8.30 14.64
C PRO A 201 -16.68 -8.50 15.35
N GLY A 202 -15.93 -7.40 15.55
CA GLY A 202 -14.58 -7.37 16.13
C GLY A 202 -14.52 -7.06 17.62
N GLY A 203 -15.67 -6.71 18.22
CA GLY A 203 -15.73 -6.36 19.66
C GLY A 203 -15.41 -4.88 19.97
N GLY A 204 -15.06 -4.09 18.97
CA GLY A 204 -14.81 -2.65 19.12
C GLY A 204 -16.06 -1.87 19.53
N PRO A 205 -15.89 -0.68 20.11
CA PRO A 205 -17.01 0.19 20.44
C PRO A 205 -17.60 0.84 19.19
N GLY A 206 -18.89 1.19 19.21
CA GLY A 206 -19.55 1.93 18.15
C GLY A 206 -20.67 1.18 17.45
N VAL A 207 -21.21 1.81 16.43
CA VAL A 207 -22.31 1.30 15.61
C VAL A 207 -21.93 1.49 14.14
N LEU A 208 -21.87 0.41 13.39
CA LEU A 208 -21.61 0.41 11.94
C LEU A 208 -22.92 0.11 11.20
N GLU A 209 -23.26 0.94 10.25
CA GLU A 209 -24.37 0.71 9.33
C GLU A 209 -23.79 0.48 7.93
N LEU A 210 -24.13 -0.64 7.29
CA LEU A 210 -23.83 -0.86 5.88
C LEU A 210 -24.95 -0.20 5.07
N VAL A 211 -24.66 0.93 4.45
CA VAL A 211 -25.67 1.74 3.77
C VAL A 211 -25.96 1.17 2.38
N ARG A 212 -24.89 0.86 1.62
CA ARG A 212 -25.01 0.38 0.24
C ARG A 212 -23.71 -0.24 -0.26
N VAL A 213 -23.81 -0.98 -1.34
CA VAL A 213 -22.67 -1.48 -2.10
C VAL A 213 -22.71 -0.95 -3.53
N ARG A 214 -21.54 -0.62 -4.08
CA ARG A 214 -21.41 -0.06 -5.43
C ARG A 214 -21.12 -1.14 -6.45
N ASN A 215 -21.63 -0.96 -7.69
CA ASN A 215 -21.21 -1.74 -8.84
C ASN A 215 -19.69 -1.61 -9.02
N THR A 216 -19.07 -2.69 -9.52
CA THR A 216 -17.68 -2.63 -9.95
C THR A 216 -17.59 -2.35 -11.47
N THR A 217 -16.38 -2.24 -11.99
CA THR A 217 -16.16 -2.11 -13.44
C THR A 217 -16.52 -3.38 -14.20
N LEU A 218 -16.43 -4.54 -13.54
CA LEU A 218 -16.67 -5.86 -14.12
C LEU A 218 -18.07 -6.38 -13.84
N LEU A 219 -18.63 -6.08 -12.68
CA LEU A 219 -19.83 -6.68 -12.13
C LEU A 219 -20.88 -5.63 -11.79
N GLN A 220 -22.12 -5.89 -12.17
CA GLN A 220 -23.28 -5.09 -11.83
C GLN A 220 -24.16 -5.86 -10.85
N LEU A 221 -24.53 -5.21 -9.76
CA LEU A 221 -25.46 -5.73 -8.77
C LEU A 221 -26.89 -5.71 -9.33
N ILE A 222 -27.62 -6.74 -9.01
CA ILE A 222 -29.02 -6.90 -9.39
C ILE A 222 -29.86 -7.27 -8.16
N ASP A 223 -31.15 -7.08 -8.29
CA ASP A 223 -32.11 -7.62 -7.33
C ASP A 223 -32.12 -9.15 -7.42
N PRO A 224 -31.93 -9.90 -6.31
CA PRO A 224 -31.78 -11.34 -6.32
C PRO A 224 -33.06 -12.10 -6.72
N ASP A 225 -34.25 -11.49 -6.56
CA ASP A 225 -35.53 -12.10 -6.80
C ASP A 225 -36.08 -11.76 -8.20
N THR A 226 -35.91 -10.51 -8.63
CA THR A 226 -36.48 -10.00 -9.87
C THR A 226 -35.46 -9.97 -11.02
N GLY A 227 -34.18 -9.98 -10.73
CA GLY A 227 -33.11 -9.82 -11.73
C GLY A 227 -33.01 -8.39 -12.28
N GLU A 228 -33.73 -7.44 -11.69
CA GLU A 228 -33.70 -6.06 -12.16
C GLU A 228 -32.30 -5.45 -11.99
N ARG A 229 -31.73 -4.99 -13.11
CA ARG A 229 -30.45 -4.30 -13.10
C ARG A 229 -30.61 -2.90 -12.55
N ARG A 230 -29.78 -2.54 -11.61
CA ARG A 230 -29.71 -1.15 -11.17
C ARG A 230 -29.05 -0.29 -12.24
N PRO A 231 -29.60 0.91 -12.57
CA PRO A 231 -29.02 1.80 -13.57
C PRO A 231 -27.55 2.13 -13.28
N GLU A 232 -26.75 2.37 -14.34
CA GLU A 232 -25.36 2.82 -14.19
C GLU A 232 -25.26 4.02 -13.25
N GLY A 233 -24.29 3.97 -12.32
CA GLY A 233 -24.06 5.01 -11.32
C GLY A 233 -25.00 4.96 -10.11
N ARG A 234 -25.98 4.05 -10.09
CA ARG A 234 -26.77 3.80 -8.88
C ARG A 234 -26.16 2.66 -8.07
N GLN A 235 -26.33 2.79 -6.78
CA GLN A 235 -25.85 1.86 -5.78
C GLN A 235 -26.99 0.92 -5.38
N LEU A 236 -26.66 -0.30 -5.00
CA LEU A 236 -27.62 -1.19 -4.36
C LEU A 236 -27.70 -0.82 -2.88
N ASP A 237 -28.86 -0.39 -2.43
CA ASP A 237 -29.12 -0.18 -1.01
C ASP A 237 -29.13 -1.56 -0.33
N LEU A 238 -28.26 -1.75 0.64
CA LEU A 238 -28.26 -2.96 1.46
C LEU A 238 -29.30 -2.78 2.57
N MET A 239 -30.40 -3.49 2.42
CA MET A 239 -31.40 -3.57 3.48
C MET A 239 -30.89 -4.52 4.58
N LEU A 240 -29.99 -4.04 5.41
CA LEU A 240 -29.58 -4.77 6.59
C LEU A 240 -30.58 -4.49 7.72
N PRO A 241 -31.07 -5.54 8.39
CA PRO A 241 -32.12 -5.38 9.40
C PRO A 241 -31.68 -4.59 10.62
N ASP A 242 -30.38 -4.60 10.95
CA ASP A 242 -29.85 -3.99 12.16
C ASP A 242 -28.45 -3.40 11.96
N ALA A 243 -28.17 -2.33 12.70
CA ALA A 243 -26.84 -1.78 12.83
C ALA A 243 -25.89 -2.79 13.51
N ILE A 244 -24.69 -2.92 12.97
CA ILE A 244 -23.68 -3.83 13.49
C ILE A 244 -23.05 -3.20 14.73
N ARG A 245 -23.01 -3.98 15.80
CA ARG A 245 -22.30 -3.62 17.04
C ARG A 245 -21.21 -4.66 17.29
N GLY A 246 -20.14 -4.27 17.94
CA GLY A 246 -19.03 -5.17 18.20
C GLY A 246 -19.39 -6.48 18.93
N GLU A 247 -20.52 -6.47 19.66
CA GLU A 247 -21.05 -7.65 20.38
C GLU A 247 -22.11 -8.43 19.58
N ALA A 248 -22.41 -8.02 18.34
CA ALA A 248 -23.39 -8.71 17.49
C ALA A 248 -22.92 -10.12 17.10
N ALA A 249 -23.87 -11.00 16.72
CA ALA A 249 -23.50 -12.25 16.11
C ALA A 249 -23.03 -12.04 14.66
N PRO A 250 -22.07 -12.85 14.17
CA PRO A 250 -21.72 -12.83 12.74
C PRO A 250 -22.96 -13.09 11.86
N HIS A 251 -23.03 -12.41 10.73
CA HIS A 251 -24.10 -12.58 9.76
C HIS A 251 -23.54 -12.42 8.34
N SER A 252 -24.34 -12.77 7.34
CA SER A 252 -23.92 -12.71 5.95
C SER A 252 -24.90 -11.89 5.12
N VAL A 253 -24.36 -11.24 4.11
CA VAL A 253 -25.10 -10.53 3.06
C VAL A 253 -24.80 -11.22 1.75
N VAL A 254 -25.83 -11.51 0.93
CA VAL A 254 -25.65 -12.05 -0.40
C VAL A 254 -25.72 -10.94 -1.42
N LEU A 255 -24.69 -10.85 -2.27
CA LEU A 255 -24.62 -9.93 -3.40
C LEU A 255 -24.87 -10.73 -4.69
N THR A 256 -25.97 -10.50 -5.36
CA THR A 256 -26.25 -11.11 -6.67
C THR A 256 -25.73 -10.20 -7.77
N VAL A 257 -24.91 -10.74 -8.66
CA VAL A 257 -24.22 -9.97 -9.69
C VAL A 257 -24.39 -10.58 -11.08
N VAL A 258 -24.32 -9.69 -12.08
CA VAL A 258 -24.22 -10.03 -13.51
C VAL A 258 -23.02 -9.31 -14.12
N PRO A 259 -22.53 -9.70 -15.32
CA PRO A 259 -21.52 -8.91 -16.00
C PRO A 259 -22.01 -7.49 -16.27
N ALA A 260 -21.21 -6.49 -15.90
CA ALA A 260 -21.46 -5.09 -16.25
C ALA A 260 -21.11 -4.81 -17.72
N ARG A 261 -20.16 -5.57 -18.26
CA ARG A 261 -19.69 -5.46 -19.64
C ARG A 261 -19.14 -6.80 -20.15
N CYS A 262 -19.28 -7.02 -21.45
CA CYS A 262 -18.78 -8.22 -22.13
C CYS A 262 -17.67 -7.94 -23.14
N ASP A 263 -17.12 -6.73 -23.17
CA ASP A 263 -15.98 -6.39 -24.01
C ASP A 263 -14.72 -7.05 -23.47
N ALA A 264 -14.16 -7.99 -24.20
CA ALA A 264 -12.98 -8.76 -23.78
C ALA A 264 -11.76 -7.89 -23.50
N HIS A 265 -11.60 -6.75 -24.19
CA HIS A 265 -10.49 -5.82 -23.95
C HIS A 265 -10.66 -5.12 -22.59
N ALA A 266 -11.87 -4.60 -22.33
CA ALA A 266 -12.17 -3.96 -21.04
C ALA A 266 -12.07 -4.93 -19.86
N VAL A 267 -12.45 -6.21 -20.04
CA VAL A 267 -12.28 -7.25 -19.02
C VAL A 267 -10.78 -7.54 -18.76
N ALA A 268 -9.97 -7.61 -19.82
CA ALA A 268 -8.52 -7.89 -19.68
C ALA A 268 -7.75 -6.73 -19.03
N GLU A 269 -8.21 -5.51 -19.19
CA GLU A 269 -7.58 -4.32 -18.58
C GLU A 269 -8.07 -4.02 -17.17
N ASP A 270 -9.11 -4.71 -16.72
CA ASP A 270 -9.68 -4.47 -15.41
C ASP A 270 -8.74 -4.91 -14.29
N LYS A 271 -8.55 -4.03 -13.32
CA LYS A 271 -7.68 -4.25 -12.15
C LYS A 271 -8.45 -4.24 -10.82
N GLN A 272 -9.69 -3.81 -10.81
CA GLN A 272 -10.48 -3.61 -9.60
C GLN A 272 -11.89 -4.21 -9.67
N GLY A 273 -12.20 -4.97 -10.71
CA GLY A 273 -13.54 -5.46 -10.98
C GLY A 273 -14.10 -6.45 -9.96
N THR A 274 -13.23 -6.96 -9.08
CA THR A 274 -13.61 -7.85 -7.97
C THR A 274 -13.36 -7.22 -6.59
N ARG A 275 -13.15 -5.89 -6.54
CA ARG A 275 -13.12 -5.12 -5.31
C ARG A 275 -14.42 -4.34 -5.16
N PHE A 276 -15.24 -4.75 -4.22
CA PHE A 276 -16.51 -4.10 -3.90
C PHE A 276 -16.29 -2.95 -2.93
N ARG A 277 -17.01 -1.85 -3.14
CA ARG A 277 -16.98 -0.68 -2.25
C ARG A 277 -18.30 -0.61 -1.51
N PHE A 278 -18.23 -0.64 -0.20
CA PHE A 278 -19.35 -0.47 0.70
C PHE A 278 -19.34 0.95 1.24
N ASP A 279 -20.40 1.69 0.98
CA ASP A 279 -20.64 2.94 1.71
C ASP A 279 -21.21 2.56 3.06
N VAL A 280 -20.59 3.07 4.09
CA VAL A 280 -20.90 2.74 5.48
C VAL A 280 -21.04 4.01 6.31
N GLU A 281 -21.73 3.90 7.42
CA GLU A 281 -21.80 4.94 8.43
C GLU A 281 -21.32 4.38 9.76
N LEU A 282 -20.26 4.97 10.33
CA LEU A 282 -19.69 4.60 11.62
C LEU A 282 -19.97 5.74 12.61
N ASP A 283 -20.83 5.48 13.58
CA ASP A 283 -21.25 6.47 14.59
C ASP A 283 -21.68 7.83 13.98
N GLY A 284 -22.42 7.79 12.87
CA GLY A 284 -22.90 8.98 12.16
C GLY A 284 -21.88 9.60 11.21
N ARG A 285 -20.69 9.00 11.02
CA ARG A 285 -19.68 9.43 10.02
C ARG A 285 -19.78 8.54 8.79
N GLU A 286 -20.04 9.16 7.64
CA GLU A 286 -20.04 8.46 6.36
C GLU A 286 -18.63 8.14 5.90
N GLY A 287 -18.46 6.97 5.29
CA GLY A 287 -17.21 6.55 4.67
C GLY A 287 -17.40 5.40 3.69
N THR A 288 -16.31 4.92 3.13
CA THR A 288 -16.32 3.80 2.18
C THR A 288 -15.24 2.79 2.55
N VAL A 289 -15.63 1.52 2.62
CA VAL A 289 -14.74 0.39 2.89
C VAL A 289 -14.62 -0.48 1.64
N GLY A 290 -13.40 -0.89 1.30
CA GLY A 290 -13.11 -1.71 0.14
C GLY A 290 -12.91 -3.17 0.48
N VAL A 291 -13.79 -4.05 -0.01
CA VAL A 291 -13.70 -5.51 0.18
C VAL A 291 -13.25 -6.17 -1.12
N SER A 292 -12.05 -6.74 -1.10
CA SER A 292 -11.50 -7.45 -2.26
C SER A 292 -11.86 -8.93 -2.20
N ALA A 293 -12.27 -9.49 -3.34
CA ALA A 293 -12.47 -10.94 -3.43
C ALA A 293 -11.11 -11.67 -3.28
N PRO A 294 -11.05 -12.78 -2.54
CA PRO A 294 -9.91 -13.68 -2.54
C PRO A 294 -9.54 -14.14 -3.95
N ARG A 295 -8.29 -14.56 -4.13
CA ARG A 295 -7.80 -14.93 -5.48
C ARG A 295 -8.62 -16.00 -6.16
N GLU A 296 -9.01 -17.05 -5.42
CA GLU A 296 -9.86 -18.13 -5.93
C GLU A 296 -11.23 -17.63 -6.36
N VAL A 297 -11.85 -16.75 -5.59
CA VAL A 297 -13.13 -16.11 -5.92
C VAL A 297 -12.98 -15.20 -7.15
N THR A 298 -11.89 -14.45 -7.21
CA THR A 298 -11.56 -13.61 -8.35
C THR A 298 -11.50 -14.43 -9.67
N VAL A 299 -10.82 -15.58 -9.66
CA VAL A 299 -10.73 -16.47 -10.84
C VAL A 299 -12.12 -16.95 -11.26
N GLU A 300 -12.92 -17.43 -10.32
CA GLU A 300 -14.27 -17.91 -10.59
C GLU A 300 -15.21 -16.80 -11.12
N LEU A 301 -15.03 -15.56 -10.64
CA LEU A 301 -15.80 -14.42 -11.14
C LEU A 301 -15.43 -14.07 -12.58
N TYR A 302 -14.15 -14.12 -12.94
CA TYR A 302 -13.76 -13.92 -14.34
C TYR A 302 -14.28 -15.05 -15.24
N ASP A 303 -14.23 -16.32 -14.80
CA ASP A 303 -14.80 -17.45 -15.52
C ASP A 303 -16.32 -17.33 -15.65
N PHE A 304 -17.00 -16.89 -14.60
CA PHE A 304 -18.43 -16.56 -14.64
C PHE A 304 -18.74 -15.49 -15.68
N VAL A 305 -18.00 -14.38 -15.69
CA VAL A 305 -18.21 -13.28 -16.65
C VAL A 305 -18.02 -13.79 -18.08
N GLN A 306 -16.99 -14.61 -18.36
CA GLN A 306 -16.77 -15.18 -19.68
C GLN A 306 -17.94 -16.07 -20.12
N ARG A 307 -18.44 -16.94 -19.25
CA ARG A 307 -19.60 -17.81 -19.55
C ARG A 307 -20.87 -17.01 -19.80
N ALA A 308 -21.21 -16.09 -18.89
CA ALA A 308 -22.41 -15.28 -18.99
C ALA A 308 -22.42 -14.36 -20.24
N CYS A 309 -21.23 -13.89 -20.66
CA CYS A 309 -21.10 -13.10 -21.88
C CYS A 309 -21.17 -13.92 -23.19
N GLN A 310 -20.97 -15.25 -23.11
CA GLN A 310 -21.13 -16.13 -24.31
C GLN A 310 -22.59 -16.56 -24.52
N GLU A 311 -23.41 -16.53 -23.48
CA GLU A 311 -24.81 -16.94 -23.49
C GLU A 311 -25.76 -15.75 -23.73
N ALA A 312 -25.25 -14.52 -23.66
CA ALA A 312 -26.00 -13.27 -23.88
C ALA A 312 -25.97 -12.87 -25.37
#